data_e6dd3489bc0eb5e7b705a0aafeedbdd8
#
_entry.id   e6dd3489bc0eb5e7b705a0aafeedbdd8
#
_cell.length_a   1.000
_cell.length_b   1.000
_cell.length_c   1.000
_cell.angle_alpha   90.00
_cell.angle_beta   90.00
_cell.angle_gamma   90.00
#
_symmetry.space_group_name_H-M   'P 1'
#
loop_
_entity.id
_entity.type
_entity.pdbx_description
1 polymer ?
#
loop_
_entity_poly.entity_id
_entity_poly.type
_entity_poly.pdbx_seq_one_letter_code
_entity_poly.pdbx_strand_id
1 'polypeptide(L)'
;MFKLGKIALLAMFLIVSPAQADNLLLLGEGDIAEAVKKEFVEQGLEDKIELEFFGGQTSFALENVNAAKVMISKLKFDATQNKFSATAEIFADGNPYAKTSLSGRYYVMGEIWVPAVNIEKGEVISEDKLKTIPVRMNRIKTQNITELNKLVGMQAKKTLKEGKVISDREVGPVILIKKGKVVTSVYKSKGLQITARAEALEDGAKGQSIEVMNTKSSKKFYATVVDADTVEIDGQ
;
A
#
# COMPACT_ATOMS: atom_id res chain seq x y z
N MET A 1 46.11 93.37 2.62
CA MET A 1 46.68 92.11 3.15
C MET A 1 45.55 91.22 3.64
N PHE A 2 45.06 90.33 2.80
CA PHE A 2 43.97 89.41 3.17
C PHE A 2 44.55 88.01 3.29
N LYS A 3 44.42 87.39 4.47
CA LYS A 3 44.82 86.01 4.72
C LYS A 3 43.70 85.08 4.28
N LEU A 4 43.97 84.24 3.32
CA LEU A 4 43.10 83.08 2.95
C LEU A 4 43.17 82.04 4.06
N GLY A 5 42.04 81.79 4.68
CA GLY A 5 41.86 80.61 5.55
C GLY A 5 41.57 79.33 4.73
N LYS A 6 42.37 78.31 4.95
CA LYS A 6 42.13 76.95 4.34
C LYS A 6 40.99 76.25 5.08
N ILE A 7 39.91 76.00 4.38
CA ILE A 7 38.82 75.11 4.84
C ILE A 7 39.27 73.68 4.55
N ALA A 8 39.51 72.88 5.60
CA ALA A 8 39.75 71.44 5.50
C ALA A 8 38.39 70.72 5.41
N LEU A 9 38.12 70.15 4.25
CA LEU A 9 36.93 69.31 4.01
C LEU A 9 37.22 67.96 4.65
N LEU A 10 36.57 67.62 5.78
CA LEU A 10 36.59 66.32 6.43
C LEU A 10 35.65 65.38 5.69
N ALA A 11 36.18 64.52 4.80
CA ALA A 11 35.41 63.44 4.16
C ALA A 11 35.13 62.36 5.21
N MET A 12 33.91 62.31 5.67
CA MET A 12 33.40 61.23 6.53
C MET A 12 33.15 60.01 5.66
N PHE A 13 34.06 59.01 5.66
CA PHE A 13 33.88 57.72 5.06
C PHE A 13 32.87 56.93 5.91
N LEU A 14 31.63 56.81 5.45
CA LEU A 14 30.69 55.83 5.96
C LEU A 14 31.17 54.45 5.50
N ILE A 15 31.77 53.68 6.40
CA ILE A 15 32.01 52.27 6.21
C ILE A 15 30.66 51.59 6.41
N VAL A 16 29.96 51.30 5.30
CA VAL A 16 28.81 50.38 5.29
C VAL A 16 29.44 49.01 5.39
N SER A 17 29.40 48.40 6.58
CA SER A 17 29.66 46.98 6.75
C SER A 17 28.57 46.25 5.97
N PRO A 18 28.90 45.31 5.08
CA PRO A 18 27.87 44.46 4.51
C PRO A 18 27.19 43.72 5.67
N ALA A 19 25.90 43.89 5.81
CA ALA A 19 25.09 43.04 6.68
C ALA A 19 25.34 41.60 6.24
N GLN A 20 25.99 40.80 7.10
CA GLN A 20 26.02 39.36 6.92
C GLN A 20 24.57 38.92 6.98
N ALA A 21 24.07 38.40 5.86
CA ALA A 21 22.81 37.69 5.87
C ALA A 21 23.01 36.47 6.77
N ASP A 22 22.31 36.43 7.89
CA ASP A 22 22.31 35.27 8.78
C ASP A 22 21.83 34.07 7.96
N ASN A 23 22.76 33.19 7.64
CA ASN A 23 22.46 31.95 6.91
C ASN A 23 21.88 30.96 7.92
N LEU A 24 20.55 30.76 7.89
CA LEU A 24 19.84 29.82 8.75
C LEU A 24 19.57 28.55 7.97
N LEU A 25 20.21 27.43 8.34
CA LEU A 25 19.95 26.11 7.81
C LEU A 25 19.02 25.35 8.76
N LEU A 26 17.85 24.92 8.26
CA LEU A 26 16.88 24.16 9.03
C LEU A 26 16.99 22.68 8.67
N LEU A 27 17.35 21.84 9.64
CA LEU A 27 17.17 20.39 9.57
C LEU A 27 15.83 20.03 10.21
N GLY A 28 14.93 19.48 9.42
CA GLY A 28 13.61 19.04 9.86
C GLY A 28 13.57 17.55 10.25
N GLU A 29 12.42 17.12 10.76
CA GLU A 29 12.17 15.71 11.06
C GLU A 29 12.34 14.81 9.82
N GLY A 30 12.01 15.33 8.62
CA GLY A 30 12.21 14.61 7.36
C GLY A 30 13.67 14.25 7.10
N ASP A 31 14.61 15.17 7.33
CA ASP A 31 16.05 14.93 7.12
C ASP A 31 16.58 13.87 8.10
N ILE A 32 16.13 13.95 9.36
CA ILE A 32 16.46 12.93 10.38
C ILE A 32 15.85 11.57 10.00
N ALA A 33 14.59 11.57 9.54
CA ALA A 33 13.93 10.34 9.11
C ALA A 33 14.63 9.68 7.92
N GLU A 34 15.07 10.44 6.93
CA GLU A 34 15.85 9.90 5.80
C GLU A 34 17.16 9.27 6.26
N ALA A 35 17.90 9.94 7.15
CA ALA A 35 19.12 9.38 7.70
C ALA A 35 18.87 8.06 8.46
N VAL A 36 17.80 7.99 9.26
CA VAL A 36 17.41 6.77 9.98
C VAL A 36 16.99 5.66 9.01
N LYS A 37 16.19 5.98 7.97
CA LYS A 37 15.79 5.00 6.94
C LYS A 37 16.99 4.40 6.22
N LYS A 38 17.97 5.21 5.85
CA LYS A 38 19.19 4.76 5.23
C LYS A 38 19.92 3.73 6.09
N GLU A 39 20.03 3.99 7.39
CA GLU A 39 20.66 3.06 8.34
C GLU A 39 19.84 1.76 8.47
N PHE A 40 18.51 1.80 8.40
CA PHE A 40 17.68 0.60 8.37
C PHE A 40 17.97 -0.26 7.14
N VAL A 41 18.10 0.36 5.96
CA VAL A 41 18.46 -0.34 4.71
C VAL A 41 19.84 -0.96 4.79
N GLU A 42 20.83 -0.26 5.35
CA GLU A 42 22.20 -0.77 5.56
C GLU A 42 22.19 -1.99 6.52
N GLN A 43 21.22 -2.08 7.43
CA GLN A 43 21.02 -3.25 8.31
C GLN A 43 20.10 -4.33 7.70
N GLY A 44 19.70 -4.21 6.44
CA GLY A 44 19.00 -5.22 5.67
C GLY A 44 17.47 -5.16 5.73
N LEU A 45 16.86 -4.04 6.22
CA LEU A 45 15.44 -3.82 6.06
C LEU A 45 15.12 -3.28 4.65
N GLU A 46 13.84 -3.42 4.25
CA GLU A 46 13.34 -2.82 3.02
C GLU A 46 13.40 -1.28 3.10
N ASP A 47 13.57 -0.62 1.95
CA ASP A 47 13.64 0.83 1.82
C ASP A 47 12.29 1.54 2.05
N LYS A 48 11.19 0.81 1.87
CA LYS A 48 9.82 1.33 2.06
C LYS A 48 9.39 1.24 3.52
N ILE A 49 9.90 2.14 4.36
CA ILE A 49 9.48 2.25 5.77
C ILE A 49 8.94 3.65 6.08
N GLU A 50 7.94 3.68 6.95
CA GLU A 50 7.43 4.90 7.58
C GLU A 50 7.90 4.94 9.03
N LEU A 51 8.38 6.11 9.48
CA LEU A 51 8.87 6.32 10.84
C LEU A 51 7.91 7.23 11.61
N GLU A 52 7.76 6.94 12.89
CA GLU A 52 6.98 7.75 13.84
C GLU A 52 7.84 7.94 15.10
N PHE A 53 8.33 9.16 15.32
CA PHE A 53 9.19 9.48 16.45
C PHE A 53 8.38 9.77 17.71
N PHE A 54 8.83 9.26 18.86
CA PHE A 54 8.20 9.51 20.16
C PHE A 54 9.10 10.28 21.11
N GLY A 55 10.39 10.28 20.86
CA GLY A 55 11.35 10.95 21.70
C GLY A 55 12.63 11.29 20.95
N GLY A 56 13.32 12.27 21.47
CA GLY A 56 14.48 12.89 20.87
C GLY A 56 14.13 14.18 20.10
N GLN A 57 15.11 15.01 19.93
CA GLN A 57 15.00 16.20 19.11
C GLN A 57 15.16 15.81 17.64
N THR A 58 14.15 16.12 16.82
CA THR A 58 14.09 15.78 15.38
C THR A 58 14.17 17.01 14.48
N SER A 59 14.35 18.21 15.05
CA SER A 59 14.53 19.45 14.29
C SER A 59 15.61 20.34 14.92
N PHE A 60 16.42 20.95 14.07
CA PHE A 60 17.54 21.81 14.47
C PHE A 60 17.60 23.02 13.56
N ALA A 61 17.80 24.19 14.17
CA ALA A 61 18.11 25.45 13.49
C ALA A 61 19.61 25.72 13.66
N LEU A 62 20.34 25.78 12.54
CA LEU A 62 21.78 25.98 12.53
C LEU A 62 22.07 27.38 11.94
N GLU A 63 22.60 28.27 12.76
CA GLU A 63 22.91 29.64 12.36
C GLU A 63 24.34 29.70 11.78
N ASN A 64 24.50 30.45 10.69
CA ASN A 64 25.80 30.67 10.03
C ASN A 64 26.48 29.38 9.56
N VAL A 65 25.70 28.40 9.13
CA VAL A 65 26.18 27.09 8.64
C VAL A 65 25.90 26.93 7.14
N ASN A 66 26.91 26.52 6.38
CA ASN A 66 26.78 26.30 4.93
C ASN A 66 26.30 24.89 4.58
N ALA A 67 26.69 23.90 5.38
CA ALA A 67 26.30 22.51 5.17
C ALA A 67 26.09 21.76 6.49
N ALA A 68 25.04 20.94 6.54
CA ALA A 68 24.79 20.05 7.66
C ALA A 68 24.77 18.58 7.19
N LYS A 69 25.20 17.69 8.07
CA LYS A 69 25.19 16.24 7.86
C LYS A 69 24.62 15.56 9.10
N VAL A 70 23.70 14.64 8.91
CA VAL A 70 23.18 13.76 9.96
C VAL A 70 23.85 12.41 9.83
N MET A 71 24.40 11.89 10.91
CA MET A 71 24.90 10.52 11.01
C MET A 71 24.12 9.77 12.07
N ILE A 72 23.68 8.58 11.71
CA ILE A 72 22.95 7.69 12.64
C ILE A 72 23.94 6.62 13.13
N SER A 73 23.86 6.35 14.41
CA SER A 73 24.63 5.30 15.07
C SER A 73 23.78 4.57 16.09
N LYS A 74 24.22 3.36 16.48
CA LYS A 74 23.58 2.54 17.50
C LYS A 74 22.09 2.26 17.21
N LEU A 75 21.72 2.15 15.91
CA LEU A 75 20.38 1.76 15.54
C LEU A 75 20.09 0.35 16.07
N LYS A 76 19.01 0.23 16.83
CA LYS A 76 18.43 -1.02 17.31
C LYS A 76 16.95 -1.01 17.00
N PHE A 77 16.41 -2.15 16.58
CA PHE A 77 14.98 -2.28 16.31
C PHE A 77 14.45 -3.63 16.77
N ASP A 78 13.18 -3.65 17.16
CA ASP A 78 12.43 -4.84 17.57
C ASP A 78 11.27 -5.04 16.58
N ALA A 79 11.36 -6.08 15.77
CA ALA A 79 10.36 -6.41 14.77
C ALA A 79 9.01 -6.83 15.36
N THR A 80 9.02 -7.37 16.61
CA THR A 80 7.78 -7.80 17.29
C THR A 80 6.94 -6.61 17.74
N GLN A 81 7.61 -5.55 18.22
CA GLN A 81 6.95 -4.35 18.74
C GLN A 81 6.92 -3.20 17.73
N ASN A 82 7.59 -3.35 16.57
CA ASN A 82 7.82 -2.30 15.58
C ASN A 82 8.44 -1.03 16.19
N LYS A 83 9.35 -1.20 17.15
CA LYS A 83 10.04 -0.10 17.83
C LYS A 83 11.48 0.01 17.37
N PHE A 84 12.01 1.21 17.41
CA PHE A 84 13.43 1.47 17.21
C PHE A 84 13.98 2.47 18.22
N SER A 85 15.29 2.43 18.38
CA SER A 85 16.10 3.45 19.05
C SER A 85 17.39 3.66 18.27
N ALA A 86 17.86 4.90 18.21
CA ALA A 86 19.09 5.27 17.51
C ALA A 86 19.73 6.49 18.19
N THR A 87 20.96 6.78 17.83
CA THR A 87 21.63 8.04 18.16
C THR A 87 21.88 8.80 16.86
N ALA A 88 21.38 10.05 16.80
CA ALA A 88 21.70 10.97 15.72
C ALA A 88 22.79 11.94 16.17
N GLU A 89 23.81 12.09 15.34
CA GLU A 89 24.89 13.06 15.49
C GLU A 89 24.82 14.04 14.31
N ILE A 90 24.64 15.32 14.63
CA ILE A 90 24.52 16.40 13.66
C ILE A 90 25.88 17.08 13.53
N PHE A 91 26.36 17.25 12.32
CA PHE A 91 27.57 17.96 11.99
C PHE A 91 27.23 19.21 11.20
N ALA A 92 27.84 20.34 11.57
CA ALA A 92 27.75 21.62 10.90
C ALA A 92 29.11 21.98 10.33
N ASP A 93 29.21 22.19 9.01
CA ASP A 93 30.48 22.47 8.30
C ASP A 93 31.61 21.51 8.70
N GLY A 94 31.26 20.20 8.88
CA GLY A 94 32.19 19.13 9.25
C GLY A 94 32.49 19.00 10.75
N ASN A 95 32.03 19.90 11.60
CA ASN A 95 32.26 19.88 13.05
C ASN A 95 31.03 19.30 13.78
N PRO A 96 31.23 18.56 14.89
CA PRO A 96 30.11 18.10 15.72
C PRO A 96 29.33 19.30 16.28
N TYR A 97 28.01 19.32 16.02
CA TYR A 97 27.11 20.37 16.46
C TYR A 97 26.17 19.91 17.57
N ALA A 98 25.48 18.79 17.36
CA ALA A 98 24.53 18.25 18.32
C ALA A 98 24.51 16.72 18.30
N LYS A 99 24.05 16.13 19.39
CA LYS A 99 23.81 14.71 19.54
C LYS A 99 22.50 14.48 20.27
N THR A 100 21.62 13.63 19.71
CA THR A 100 20.34 13.30 20.31
C THR A 100 20.07 11.80 20.26
N SER A 101 19.34 11.29 21.24
CA SER A 101 18.84 9.93 21.26
C SER A 101 17.45 9.92 20.67
N LEU A 102 17.24 9.13 19.64
CA LEU A 102 15.96 8.98 18.94
C LEU A 102 15.27 7.69 19.40
N SER A 103 13.96 7.73 19.50
CA SER A 103 13.14 6.55 19.70
C SER A 103 11.80 6.71 18.97
N GLY A 104 11.23 5.59 18.55
CA GLY A 104 9.99 5.64 17.79
C GLY A 104 9.48 4.27 17.38
N ARG A 105 8.54 4.29 16.44
CA ARG A 105 8.07 3.11 15.70
C ARG A 105 8.46 3.20 14.25
N TYR A 106 8.65 2.03 13.65
CA TYR A 106 8.78 1.90 12.20
C TYR A 106 7.71 0.95 11.66
N TYR A 107 7.28 1.19 10.43
CA TYR A 107 6.28 0.38 9.76
C TYR A 107 6.77 0.07 8.36
N VAL A 108 6.84 -1.21 8.03
CA VAL A 108 7.10 -1.64 6.65
C VAL A 108 5.87 -1.27 5.81
N MET A 109 6.12 -0.54 4.73
CA MET A 109 5.10 -0.10 3.79
C MET A 109 5.06 -1.05 2.59
N GLY A 110 3.87 -1.39 2.14
CA GLY A 110 3.66 -2.14 0.91
C GLY A 110 2.57 -1.52 0.07
N GLU A 111 2.45 -1.96 -1.17
CA GLU A 111 1.36 -1.58 -2.06
C GLU A 111 0.36 -2.72 -2.17
N ILE A 112 -0.92 -2.40 -2.08
CA ILE A 112 -2.00 -3.37 -2.24
C ILE A 112 -3.03 -2.86 -3.24
N TRP A 113 -3.71 -3.79 -3.88
CA TRP A 113 -4.80 -3.50 -4.79
C TRP A 113 -6.12 -3.32 -4.03
N VAL A 114 -6.82 -2.23 -4.32
CA VAL A 114 -8.14 -1.91 -3.76
C VAL A 114 -9.08 -1.42 -4.86
N PRO A 115 -10.41 -1.44 -4.66
CA PRO A 115 -11.34 -0.86 -5.62
C PRO A 115 -11.03 0.63 -5.87
N ALA A 116 -10.92 1.02 -7.13
CA ALA A 116 -10.80 2.43 -7.54
C ALA A 116 -12.16 3.14 -7.53
N VAL A 117 -13.23 2.36 -7.65
CA VAL A 117 -14.63 2.76 -7.59
C VAL A 117 -15.42 1.72 -6.81
N ASN A 118 -16.65 2.02 -6.40
CA ASN A 118 -17.52 0.99 -5.81
C ASN A 118 -17.80 -0.11 -6.85
N ILE A 119 -17.66 -1.39 -6.45
CA ILE A 119 -18.00 -2.57 -7.25
C ILE A 119 -19.21 -3.22 -6.62
N GLU A 120 -20.30 -3.32 -7.39
CA GLU A 120 -21.56 -3.83 -6.87
C GLU A 120 -21.57 -5.35 -6.71
N LYS A 121 -22.44 -5.85 -5.81
CA LYS A 121 -22.68 -7.29 -5.62
C LYS A 121 -23.05 -7.95 -6.95
N GLY A 122 -22.36 -9.04 -7.28
CA GLY A 122 -22.58 -9.79 -8.52
C GLY A 122 -21.74 -9.32 -9.70
N GLU A 123 -21.05 -8.19 -9.56
CA GLU A 123 -20.19 -7.63 -10.59
C GLU A 123 -18.84 -8.35 -10.63
N VAL A 124 -18.28 -8.55 -11.83
CA VAL A 124 -16.95 -9.12 -12.04
C VAL A 124 -15.90 -8.04 -11.88
N ILE A 125 -14.88 -8.35 -11.13
CA ILE A 125 -13.75 -7.45 -10.87
C ILE A 125 -12.84 -7.46 -12.10
N SER A 126 -12.66 -6.32 -12.73
CA SER A 126 -11.71 -6.07 -13.81
C SER A 126 -10.58 -5.15 -13.33
N GLU A 127 -9.45 -5.18 -14.02
CA GLU A 127 -8.24 -4.44 -13.63
C GLU A 127 -8.47 -2.92 -13.61
N ASP A 128 -9.23 -2.39 -14.58
CA ASP A 128 -9.59 -0.97 -14.69
C ASP A 128 -10.38 -0.42 -13.48
N LYS A 129 -11.00 -1.31 -12.69
CA LYS A 129 -11.73 -0.97 -11.45
C LYS A 129 -10.87 -1.04 -10.20
N LEU A 130 -9.59 -1.31 -10.34
CA LEU A 130 -8.65 -1.44 -9.24
C LEU A 130 -7.57 -0.35 -9.31
N LYS A 131 -7.07 0.03 -8.14
CA LYS A 131 -5.90 0.92 -7.99
C LYS A 131 -5.00 0.42 -6.86
N THR A 132 -3.74 0.76 -6.90
CA THR A 132 -2.82 0.52 -5.78
C THR A 132 -2.88 1.64 -4.76
N ILE A 133 -2.75 1.29 -3.49
CA ILE A 133 -2.54 2.24 -2.41
C ILE A 133 -1.40 1.77 -1.50
N PRO A 134 -0.60 2.70 -0.96
CA PRO A 134 0.39 2.37 0.06
C PRO A 134 -0.31 2.07 1.39
N VAL A 135 0.14 1.02 2.08
CA VAL A 135 -0.38 0.65 3.39
C VAL A 135 0.73 0.16 4.31
N ARG A 136 0.54 0.34 5.62
CA ARG A 136 1.39 -0.32 6.62
C ARG A 136 1.07 -1.82 6.63
N MET A 137 2.06 -2.67 6.31
CA MET A 137 1.86 -4.12 6.13
C MET A 137 1.34 -4.82 7.39
N ASN A 138 1.64 -4.30 8.57
CA ASN A 138 1.10 -4.83 9.83
C ASN A 138 -0.43 -4.67 10.00
N ARG A 139 -1.08 -3.87 9.14
CA ARG A 139 -2.55 -3.74 9.10
C ARG A 139 -3.22 -4.76 8.19
N ILE A 140 -2.44 -5.45 7.35
CA ILE A 140 -2.94 -6.45 6.41
C ILE A 140 -3.07 -7.79 7.14
N LYS A 141 -4.26 -8.36 7.09
CA LYS A 141 -4.57 -9.66 7.70
C LYS A 141 -4.43 -10.77 6.66
N THR A 142 -4.23 -12.00 7.10
CA THR A 142 -4.08 -13.18 6.23
C THR A 142 -5.26 -13.38 5.26
N GLN A 143 -6.48 -13.00 5.67
CA GLN A 143 -7.67 -13.09 4.83
C GLN A 143 -7.81 -11.95 3.81
N ASN A 144 -6.92 -10.96 3.79
CA ASN A 144 -6.96 -9.89 2.81
C ASN A 144 -6.28 -10.34 1.52
N ILE A 145 -6.91 -10.03 0.39
CA ILE A 145 -6.33 -10.27 -0.94
C ILE A 145 -5.63 -8.98 -1.37
N THR A 146 -4.34 -9.06 -1.57
CA THR A 146 -3.48 -7.91 -1.90
C THR A 146 -2.95 -7.94 -3.33
N GLU A 147 -3.03 -9.10 -3.98
CA GLU A 147 -2.46 -9.36 -5.30
C GLU A 147 -3.53 -9.21 -6.40
N LEU A 148 -3.15 -8.52 -7.50
CA LEU A 148 -4.03 -8.28 -8.64
C LEU A 148 -4.59 -9.56 -9.26
N ASN A 149 -3.71 -10.54 -9.50
CA ASN A 149 -4.05 -11.81 -10.16
C ASN A 149 -5.06 -12.65 -9.38
N LYS A 150 -5.19 -12.42 -8.08
CA LYS A 150 -6.18 -13.09 -7.22
C LYS A 150 -7.53 -12.35 -7.16
N LEU A 151 -7.60 -11.13 -7.69
CA LEU A 151 -8.80 -10.31 -7.70
C LEU A 151 -9.48 -10.27 -9.07
N VAL A 152 -8.69 -10.10 -10.13
CA VAL A 152 -9.22 -9.99 -11.50
C VAL A 152 -9.91 -11.28 -11.91
N GLY A 153 -11.13 -11.15 -12.47
CA GLY A 153 -11.98 -12.28 -12.85
C GLY A 153 -12.80 -12.89 -11.72
N MET A 154 -12.63 -12.43 -10.49
CA MET A 154 -13.52 -12.79 -9.37
C MET A 154 -14.82 -12.00 -9.43
N GLN A 155 -15.87 -12.53 -8.83
CA GLN A 155 -17.15 -11.85 -8.65
C GLN A 155 -17.30 -11.35 -7.23
N ALA A 156 -17.78 -10.11 -7.07
CA ALA A 156 -18.09 -9.52 -5.78
C ALA A 156 -19.33 -10.20 -5.16
N LYS A 157 -19.19 -10.81 -3.98
CA LYS A 157 -20.30 -11.40 -3.21
C LYS A 157 -21.13 -10.36 -2.46
N LYS A 158 -20.55 -9.18 -2.23
CA LYS A 158 -21.19 -7.99 -1.67
C LYS A 158 -20.57 -6.74 -2.31
N THR A 159 -21.20 -5.58 -2.13
CA THR A 159 -20.63 -4.31 -2.61
C THR A 159 -19.25 -4.07 -1.97
N LEU A 160 -18.23 -3.93 -2.82
CA LEU A 160 -16.87 -3.56 -2.44
C LEU A 160 -16.74 -2.04 -2.53
N LYS A 161 -16.35 -1.42 -1.43
CA LYS A 161 -16.26 0.05 -1.37
C LYS A 161 -14.90 0.54 -1.87
N GLU A 162 -14.92 1.68 -2.56
CA GLU A 162 -13.70 2.37 -3.01
C GLU A 162 -12.68 2.51 -1.88
N GLY A 163 -11.40 2.25 -2.20
CA GLY A 163 -10.27 2.40 -1.30
C GLY A 163 -10.22 1.43 -0.11
N LYS A 164 -11.12 0.44 -0.04
CA LYS A 164 -11.14 -0.55 1.06
C LYS A 164 -10.46 -1.84 0.65
N VAL A 165 -9.68 -2.38 1.58
CA VAL A 165 -9.01 -3.68 1.40
C VAL A 165 -10.05 -4.77 1.22
N ILE A 166 -9.85 -5.63 0.22
CA ILE A 166 -10.76 -6.73 -0.12
C ILE A 166 -10.38 -7.98 0.69
N SER A 167 -11.38 -8.64 1.27
CA SER A 167 -11.21 -9.93 1.94
C SER A 167 -11.64 -11.09 1.03
N ASP A 168 -11.06 -12.26 1.22
CA ASP A 168 -11.40 -13.52 0.53
C ASP A 168 -12.89 -13.89 0.63
N ARG A 169 -13.54 -13.50 1.75
CA ARG A 169 -14.98 -13.73 1.96
C ARG A 169 -15.87 -12.84 1.12
N GLU A 170 -15.35 -11.73 0.60
CA GLU A 170 -16.11 -10.72 -0.14
C GLU A 170 -16.14 -10.99 -1.65
N VAL A 171 -15.31 -11.91 -2.11
CA VAL A 171 -15.21 -12.28 -3.53
C VAL A 171 -15.30 -13.79 -3.71
N GLY A 172 -15.49 -14.23 -4.93
CA GLY A 172 -15.53 -15.64 -5.27
C GLY A 172 -15.55 -15.84 -6.78
N PRO A 173 -15.60 -17.09 -7.21
CA PRO A 173 -15.70 -17.39 -8.64
C PRO A 173 -17.02 -16.83 -9.20
N VAL A 174 -17.01 -16.53 -10.50
CA VAL A 174 -18.19 -16.02 -11.21
C VAL A 174 -19.26 -17.12 -11.24
N ILE A 175 -20.44 -16.80 -10.71
CA ILE A 175 -21.61 -17.69 -10.76
C ILE A 175 -22.19 -17.65 -12.17
N LEU A 176 -22.10 -18.78 -12.89
CA LEU A 176 -22.63 -18.94 -14.25
C LEU A 176 -24.06 -19.45 -14.25
N ILE A 177 -24.39 -20.33 -13.32
CA ILE A 177 -25.74 -20.89 -13.15
C ILE A 177 -26.27 -20.46 -11.79
N LYS A 178 -27.42 -19.80 -11.79
CA LYS A 178 -28.13 -19.45 -10.55
C LYS A 178 -29.14 -20.53 -10.20
N LYS A 179 -29.39 -20.73 -8.92
CA LYS A 179 -30.49 -21.56 -8.41
C LYS A 179 -31.82 -21.22 -9.09
N GLY A 180 -32.58 -22.25 -9.51
CA GLY A 180 -33.83 -22.14 -10.25
C GLY A 180 -33.66 -22.02 -11.77
N LYS A 181 -32.42 -21.86 -12.27
CA LYS A 181 -32.17 -21.82 -13.73
C LYS A 181 -32.35 -23.20 -14.35
N VAL A 182 -33.10 -23.28 -15.46
CA VAL A 182 -33.20 -24.47 -16.26
C VAL A 182 -32.00 -24.53 -17.19
N VAL A 183 -31.25 -25.66 -17.11
CA VAL A 183 -30.04 -25.92 -17.85
C VAL A 183 -30.14 -27.26 -18.63
N THR A 184 -29.24 -27.50 -19.56
CA THR A 184 -29.08 -28.76 -20.26
C THR A 184 -28.09 -29.62 -19.48
N SER A 185 -28.52 -30.75 -18.98
CA SER A 185 -27.62 -31.79 -18.45
C SER A 185 -27.14 -32.69 -19.57
N VAL A 186 -25.83 -32.92 -19.64
CA VAL A 186 -25.17 -33.73 -20.65
C VAL A 186 -24.48 -34.90 -19.96
N TYR A 187 -24.76 -36.11 -20.38
CA TYR A 187 -24.03 -37.32 -20.00
C TYR A 187 -23.29 -37.86 -21.21
N LYS A 188 -21.99 -38.08 -21.08
CA LYS A 188 -21.13 -38.64 -22.14
C LYS A 188 -20.50 -39.94 -21.68
N SER A 189 -20.63 -41.01 -22.47
CA SER A 189 -19.95 -42.29 -22.23
C SER A 189 -19.70 -43.01 -23.55
N LYS A 190 -18.48 -43.43 -23.83
CA LYS A 190 -18.03 -44.29 -24.94
C LYS A 190 -18.81 -44.15 -26.26
N GLY A 191 -18.95 -42.89 -26.75
CA GLY A 191 -19.67 -42.58 -27.99
C GLY A 191 -21.18 -42.35 -27.86
N LEU A 192 -21.75 -42.50 -26.66
CA LEU A 192 -23.12 -42.12 -26.35
C LEU A 192 -23.19 -40.78 -25.67
N GLN A 193 -24.02 -39.88 -26.17
CA GLN A 193 -24.34 -38.59 -25.50
C GLN A 193 -25.85 -38.54 -25.24
N ILE A 194 -26.21 -38.34 -24.00
CA ILE A 194 -27.60 -38.16 -23.58
C ILE A 194 -27.76 -36.76 -23.04
N THR A 195 -28.81 -36.07 -23.44
CA THR A 195 -29.13 -34.73 -22.92
C THR A 195 -30.51 -34.73 -22.29
N ALA A 196 -30.68 -33.96 -21.21
CA ALA A 196 -31.94 -33.75 -20.56
C ALA A 196 -32.03 -32.33 -20.01
N ARG A 197 -33.25 -31.83 -19.80
CA ARG A 197 -33.46 -30.55 -19.08
C ARG A 197 -33.44 -30.80 -17.57
N ALA A 198 -32.71 -29.96 -16.87
CA ALA A 198 -32.64 -30.00 -15.41
C ALA A 198 -32.72 -28.58 -14.83
N GLU A 199 -33.25 -28.46 -13.65
CA GLU A 199 -33.29 -27.21 -12.89
C GLU A 199 -32.18 -27.24 -11.85
N ALA A 200 -31.38 -26.18 -11.78
CA ALA A 200 -30.34 -26.02 -10.78
C ALA A 200 -30.95 -25.77 -9.39
N LEU A 201 -30.57 -26.55 -8.39
CA LEU A 201 -31.04 -26.40 -7.02
C LEU A 201 -30.13 -25.51 -6.18
N GLU A 202 -28.96 -25.20 -6.69
CA GLU A 202 -27.98 -24.27 -6.06
C GLU A 202 -27.22 -23.46 -7.12
N ASP A 203 -26.52 -22.40 -6.67
CA ASP A 203 -25.69 -21.58 -7.52
C ASP A 203 -24.43 -22.33 -7.93
N GLY A 204 -23.96 -22.15 -9.16
CA GLY A 204 -22.79 -22.84 -9.70
C GLY A 204 -21.85 -21.96 -10.48
N ALA A 205 -20.56 -22.03 -10.14
CA ALA A 205 -19.46 -21.51 -10.93
C ALA A 205 -18.88 -22.59 -11.86
N LYS A 206 -18.16 -22.17 -12.91
CA LYS A 206 -17.52 -23.11 -13.85
C LYS A 206 -16.65 -24.14 -13.12
N GLY A 207 -16.82 -25.40 -13.46
CA GLY A 207 -16.11 -26.52 -12.86
C GLY A 207 -16.62 -26.97 -11.49
N GLN A 208 -17.62 -26.29 -10.94
CA GLN A 208 -18.24 -26.65 -9.66
C GLN A 208 -19.31 -27.73 -9.89
N SER A 209 -19.34 -28.74 -9.02
CA SER A 209 -20.42 -29.70 -8.97
C SER A 209 -21.60 -29.15 -8.19
N ILE A 210 -22.79 -29.14 -8.78
CA ILE A 210 -24.04 -28.62 -8.21
C ILE A 210 -25.15 -29.68 -8.24
N GLU A 211 -26.06 -29.60 -7.27
CA GLU A 211 -27.26 -30.41 -7.29
C GLU A 211 -28.26 -29.86 -8.32
N VAL A 212 -28.73 -30.72 -9.21
CA VAL A 212 -29.75 -30.38 -10.22
C VAL A 212 -30.89 -31.38 -10.18
N MET A 213 -32.08 -30.99 -10.64
CA MET A 213 -33.26 -31.83 -10.69
C MET A 213 -33.72 -31.96 -12.14
N ASN A 214 -33.89 -33.21 -12.63
CA ASN A 214 -34.46 -33.46 -13.94
C ASN A 214 -35.92 -32.95 -13.98
N THR A 215 -36.26 -32.10 -14.94
CA THR A 215 -37.57 -31.44 -15.02
C THR A 215 -38.72 -32.40 -15.38
N LYS A 216 -38.42 -33.56 -15.94
CA LYS A 216 -39.45 -34.57 -16.31
C LYS A 216 -39.65 -35.64 -15.24
N SER A 217 -38.56 -36.14 -14.64
CA SER A 217 -38.62 -37.23 -13.68
C SER A 217 -38.55 -36.81 -12.23
N SER A 218 -38.31 -35.54 -11.96
CA SER A 218 -38.07 -34.95 -10.62
C SER A 218 -36.95 -35.61 -9.82
N LYS A 219 -36.09 -36.41 -10.49
CA LYS A 219 -34.92 -37.04 -9.87
C LYS A 219 -33.79 -36.02 -9.72
N LYS A 220 -33.15 -36.01 -8.55
CA LYS A 220 -32.00 -35.17 -8.23
C LYS A 220 -30.71 -35.91 -8.51
N PHE A 221 -29.69 -35.17 -8.96
CA PHE A 221 -28.33 -35.67 -9.21
C PHE A 221 -27.33 -34.54 -9.17
N TYR A 222 -26.06 -34.86 -9.05
CA TYR A 222 -24.97 -33.89 -9.12
C TYR A 222 -24.42 -33.84 -10.55
N ALA A 223 -24.06 -32.61 -10.98
CA ALA A 223 -23.44 -32.38 -12.28
C ALA A 223 -22.50 -31.18 -12.21
N THR A 224 -21.42 -31.27 -12.99
CA THR A 224 -20.38 -30.23 -13.05
C THR A 224 -20.79 -29.14 -14.04
N VAL A 225 -20.70 -27.87 -13.63
CA VAL A 225 -20.99 -26.70 -14.46
C VAL A 225 -19.93 -26.55 -15.55
N VAL A 226 -20.34 -26.61 -16.81
CA VAL A 226 -19.46 -26.42 -17.98
C VAL A 226 -19.49 -24.96 -18.44
N ASP A 227 -20.69 -24.43 -18.62
CA ASP A 227 -20.95 -23.03 -19.02
C ASP A 227 -22.27 -22.54 -18.40
N ALA A 228 -22.73 -21.36 -18.86
CA ALA A 228 -23.91 -20.73 -18.31
C ALA A 228 -25.22 -21.57 -18.47
N ASP A 229 -25.30 -22.46 -19.47
CA ASP A 229 -26.52 -23.19 -19.84
C ASP A 229 -26.35 -24.70 -19.77
N THR A 230 -25.14 -25.19 -19.46
CA THR A 230 -24.78 -26.60 -19.55
C THR A 230 -24.12 -27.11 -18.27
N VAL A 231 -24.59 -28.27 -17.84
CA VAL A 231 -23.95 -29.07 -16.79
C VAL A 231 -23.62 -30.49 -17.35
N GLU A 232 -22.49 -31.06 -16.95
CA GLU A 232 -22.04 -32.39 -17.37
C GLU A 232 -22.11 -33.35 -16.19
N ILE A 233 -22.68 -34.54 -16.45
CA ILE A 233 -22.72 -35.62 -15.47
C ILE A 233 -21.47 -36.46 -15.69
N ASP A 234 -20.61 -36.56 -14.69
CA ASP A 234 -19.42 -37.40 -14.75
C ASP A 234 -19.83 -38.87 -14.89
N GLY A 235 -19.48 -39.50 -16.02
CA GLY A 235 -19.65 -40.92 -16.22
C GLY A 235 -18.65 -41.68 -15.36
N GLN A 236 -19.14 -42.53 -14.49
CA GLN A 236 -18.32 -43.55 -13.81
C GLN A 236 -17.85 -44.61 -14.79
#